data_3b68a0e885fc6e2221d07951c10f5d11
#
_entry.id   3b68a0e885fc6e2221d07951c10f5d11
#
_cell.length_a   1.000
_cell.length_b   1.000
_cell.length_c   1.000
_cell.angle_alpha   90.00
_cell.angle_beta   90.00
_cell.angle_gamma   90.00
#
_symmetry.space_group_name_H-M   'P 1'
#
loop_
_entity.id
_entity.type
_entity.pdbx_description
1 polymer ?
#
loop_
_entity_poly.entity_id
_entity_poly.type
_entity_poly.pdbx_seq_one_letter_code
_entity_poly.pdbx_strand_id
1 'polypeptide(L)'
;MPKNAKVQSGKVIIQGQGTDHLKIEQSTHKSILNWDSFSVHKGGRVDFNMPSSKSSSLNRVTGSTPSTIAGQIHSNGKVLLINPNGVAITKNGVVNTGSFAASTLDIKNNDFLEDIYSFNGKENPKGVENSGKIVVGGGGNASLLGGYVSNEGTILARLGKVSLGSGKQITLDFVGDGLMKITVPTKQLGLIRDTKGRTLSSLIKNTGNIKANGGLIELSAHTAHALSRG
;
A
#
# COMPACT_ATOMS: atom_id res chain seq x y z
N MET A 1 -1.75 -17.18 3.82
CA MET A 1 -1.43 -16.86 2.42
C MET A 1 -2.64 -16.23 1.73
N PRO A 2 -2.49 -15.47 0.63
CA PRO A 2 -3.61 -14.93 -0.14
C PRO A 2 -4.56 -16.03 -0.60
N LYS A 3 -5.88 -15.72 -0.65
CA LYS A 3 -6.92 -16.71 -0.95
C LYS A 3 -7.87 -16.22 -2.04
N ASN A 4 -8.32 -17.17 -2.87
CA ASN A 4 -9.43 -17.00 -3.82
C ASN A 4 -9.24 -15.80 -4.75
N ALA A 5 -8.14 -15.82 -5.52
CA ALA A 5 -7.87 -14.81 -6.53
C ALA A 5 -8.88 -14.86 -7.68
N LYS A 6 -9.35 -13.66 -8.08
CA LYS A 6 -10.15 -13.47 -9.30
C LYS A 6 -9.44 -12.44 -10.17
N VAL A 7 -8.97 -12.84 -11.35
CA VAL A 7 -8.36 -11.92 -12.31
C VAL A 7 -9.45 -11.05 -12.94
N GLN A 8 -9.36 -9.74 -12.74
CA GLN A 8 -10.29 -8.76 -13.29
C GLN A 8 -9.78 -8.16 -14.60
N SER A 9 -8.46 -8.07 -14.75
CA SER A 9 -7.79 -7.53 -15.94
C SER A 9 -6.40 -8.12 -16.08
N GLY A 10 -5.91 -8.23 -17.30
CA GLY A 10 -4.60 -8.77 -17.62
C GLY A 10 -4.59 -10.30 -17.76
N LYS A 11 -3.41 -10.85 -18.09
CA LYS A 11 -3.16 -12.29 -18.18
C LYS A 11 -2.23 -12.71 -17.06
N VAL A 12 -2.73 -13.54 -16.16
CA VAL A 12 -2.04 -13.96 -14.93
C VAL A 12 -2.26 -15.46 -14.70
N ILE A 13 -1.19 -16.17 -14.38
CA ILE A 13 -1.21 -17.56 -13.90
C ILE A 13 -0.81 -17.54 -12.43
N ILE A 14 -1.59 -18.19 -11.58
CA ILE A 14 -1.34 -18.27 -10.15
C ILE A 14 -1.04 -19.71 -9.77
N GLN A 15 0.12 -19.95 -9.20
CA GLN A 15 0.62 -21.26 -8.78
C GLN A 15 0.90 -21.28 -7.28
N GLY A 16 0.82 -22.46 -6.66
CA GLY A 16 1.12 -22.62 -5.24
C GLY A 16 0.00 -22.15 -4.30
N GLN A 17 -1.23 -22.04 -4.77
CA GLN A 17 -2.37 -21.74 -3.88
C GLN A 17 -2.51 -22.84 -2.81
N GLY A 18 -2.69 -22.41 -1.55
CA GLY A 18 -2.76 -23.32 -0.41
C GLY A 18 -1.41 -23.75 0.16
N THR A 19 -0.29 -23.36 -0.45
CA THR A 19 1.07 -23.59 0.06
C THR A 19 1.69 -22.34 0.66
N ASP A 20 2.91 -22.47 1.19
CA ASP A 20 3.68 -21.34 1.76
C ASP A 20 4.34 -20.47 0.68
N HIS A 21 4.30 -20.89 -0.57
CA HIS A 21 4.89 -20.16 -1.69
C HIS A 21 3.88 -19.95 -2.82
N LEU A 22 3.38 -18.75 -2.95
CA LEU A 22 2.49 -18.32 -4.02
C LEU A 22 3.28 -17.62 -5.11
N LYS A 23 3.15 -18.07 -6.36
CA LYS A 23 3.75 -17.45 -7.53
C LYS A 23 2.66 -16.88 -8.44
N ILE A 24 2.84 -15.64 -8.84
CA ILE A 24 1.92 -14.88 -9.69
C ILE A 24 2.71 -14.49 -10.95
N GLU A 25 2.49 -15.26 -12.01
CA GLU A 25 3.11 -15.07 -13.32
C GLU A 25 2.23 -14.18 -14.18
N GLN A 26 2.62 -12.94 -14.37
CA GLN A 26 1.91 -11.95 -15.17
C GLN A 26 2.58 -11.80 -16.53
N SER A 27 1.82 -11.95 -17.62
CA SER A 27 2.33 -11.77 -18.98
C SER A 27 1.91 -10.45 -19.65
N THR A 28 0.99 -9.71 -19.07
CA THR A 28 0.58 -8.38 -19.51
C THR A 28 1.28 -7.27 -18.72
N HIS A 29 1.36 -6.05 -19.28
CA HIS A 29 2.00 -4.92 -18.61
C HIS A 29 1.28 -4.53 -17.30
N LYS A 30 -0.05 -4.62 -17.26
CA LYS A 30 -0.87 -4.37 -16.08
C LYS A 30 -1.78 -5.55 -15.78
N SER A 31 -2.04 -5.81 -14.50
CA SER A 31 -3.04 -6.76 -14.04
C SER A 31 -3.82 -6.22 -12.84
N ILE A 32 -5.07 -6.67 -12.71
CA ILE A 32 -5.94 -6.40 -11.58
C ILE A 32 -6.44 -7.73 -11.04
N LEU A 33 -6.14 -8.00 -9.78
CA LEU A 33 -6.56 -9.19 -9.05
C LEU A 33 -7.38 -8.80 -7.83
N ASN A 34 -8.56 -9.41 -7.70
CA ASN A 34 -9.36 -9.33 -6.48
C ASN A 34 -9.12 -10.59 -5.65
N TRP A 35 -8.95 -10.42 -4.36
CA TRP A 35 -8.67 -11.49 -3.39
C TRP A 35 -9.73 -11.48 -2.29
N ASP A 36 -10.15 -12.63 -1.81
CA ASP A 36 -10.97 -12.69 -0.60
C ASP A 36 -10.16 -12.24 0.63
N SER A 37 -8.88 -12.62 0.69
CA SER A 37 -7.92 -12.14 1.69
C SER A 37 -6.51 -12.13 1.13
N PHE A 38 -5.69 -11.19 1.61
CA PHE A 38 -4.28 -11.12 1.25
C PHE A 38 -3.43 -10.94 2.50
N SER A 39 -2.96 -12.03 3.06
CA SER A 39 -2.00 -12.05 4.17
C SER A 39 -0.86 -13.02 3.84
N VAL A 40 0.34 -12.76 4.38
CA VAL A 40 1.51 -13.61 4.20
C VAL A 40 2.05 -13.94 5.59
N HIS A 41 1.90 -15.20 6.02
CA HIS A 41 2.36 -15.62 7.34
C HIS A 41 3.90 -15.71 7.42
N LYS A 42 4.44 -15.83 8.62
CA LYS A 42 5.88 -16.02 8.84
C LYS A 42 6.36 -17.28 8.11
N GLY A 43 7.41 -17.14 7.30
CA GLY A 43 7.92 -18.21 6.42
C GLY A 43 7.22 -18.29 5.06
N GLY A 44 6.04 -17.66 4.92
CA GLY A 44 5.34 -17.60 3.64
C GLY A 44 5.99 -16.60 2.66
N ARG A 45 5.81 -16.87 1.37
CA ARG A 45 6.37 -16.06 0.28
C ARG A 45 5.38 -15.87 -0.85
N VAL A 46 5.31 -14.66 -1.37
CA VAL A 46 4.55 -14.31 -2.58
C VAL A 46 5.50 -13.66 -3.58
N ASP A 47 5.62 -14.26 -4.75
CA ASP A 47 6.42 -13.73 -5.86
C ASP A 47 5.51 -13.26 -6.99
N PHE A 48 5.72 -12.03 -7.44
CA PHE A 48 5.13 -11.47 -8.65
C PHE A 48 6.21 -11.41 -9.73
N ASN A 49 6.10 -12.25 -10.75
CA ASN A 49 6.94 -12.22 -11.93
C ASN A 49 6.21 -11.47 -13.03
N MET A 50 6.72 -10.33 -13.41
CA MET A 50 6.10 -9.41 -14.38
C MET A 50 7.01 -9.24 -15.59
N PRO A 51 6.48 -8.82 -16.77
CA PRO A 51 7.27 -8.63 -17.99
C PRO A 51 8.43 -7.65 -17.83
N SER A 52 8.30 -6.64 -16.98
CA SER A 52 9.35 -5.64 -16.76
C SER A 52 9.20 -4.93 -15.41
N SER A 53 10.21 -4.14 -15.03
CA SER A 53 10.15 -3.27 -13.85
C SER A 53 9.10 -2.14 -13.96
N LYS A 54 8.63 -1.84 -15.18
CA LYS A 54 7.55 -0.86 -15.42
C LYS A 54 6.16 -1.48 -15.31
N SER A 55 6.06 -2.82 -15.33
CA SER A 55 4.79 -3.54 -15.19
C SER A 55 4.23 -3.38 -13.78
N SER A 56 2.90 -3.45 -13.66
CA SER A 56 2.21 -3.24 -12.39
C SER A 56 1.08 -4.24 -12.15
N SER A 57 0.89 -4.61 -10.88
CA SER A 57 -0.20 -5.46 -10.41
C SER A 57 -0.97 -4.77 -9.30
N LEU A 58 -2.27 -4.57 -9.51
CA LEU A 58 -3.21 -4.11 -8.51
C LEU A 58 -3.83 -5.32 -7.82
N ASN A 59 -3.62 -5.43 -6.52
CA ASN A 59 -4.12 -6.51 -5.66
C ASN A 59 -5.11 -5.93 -4.67
N ARG A 60 -6.39 -6.14 -4.88
CA ARG A 60 -7.48 -5.62 -4.06
C ARG A 60 -8.08 -6.72 -3.20
N VAL A 61 -8.17 -6.50 -1.90
CA VAL A 61 -8.90 -7.37 -0.98
C VAL A 61 -10.38 -6.97 -0.96
N THR A 62 -11.26 -7.92 -1.26
CA THR A 62 -12.71 -7.71 -1.30
C THR A 62 -13.43 -8.31 -0.09
N GLY A 63 -12.76 -9.17 0.68
CA GLY A 63 -13.29 -9.69 1.94
C GLY A 63 -13.15 -8.68 3.10
N SER A 64 -13.50 -9.11 4.31
CA SER A 64 -13.62 -8.24 5.49
C SER A 64 -12.40 -8.27 6.43
N THR A 65 -11.38 -9.08 6.15
CA THR A 65 -10.22 -9.23 7.03
C THR A 65 -9.08 -8.30 6.64
N PRO A 66 -8.34 -7.70 7.60
CA PRO A 66 -7.16 -6.93 7.31
C PRO A 66 -6.04 -7.79 6.72
N SER A 67 -5.11 -7.16 6.02
CA SER A 67 -3.89 -7.80 5.50
C SER A 67 -2.77 -7.74 6.52
N THR A 68 -2.18 -8.90 6.84
CA THR A 68 -1.00 -9.01 7.70
C THR A 68 0.14 -9.63 6.91
N ILE A 69 1.21 -8.88 6.72
CA ILE A 69 2.41 -9.32 6.02
C ILE A 69 3.49 -9.63 7.06
N ALA A 70 3.62 -10.90 7.42
CA ALA A 70 4.63 -11.42 8.33
C ALA A 70 5.71 -12.27 7.63
N GLY A 71 5.51 -12.55 6.35
CA GLY A 71 6.42 -13.24 5.44
C GLY A 71 6.99 -12.29 4.39
N GLN A 72 7.18 -12.79 3.17
CA GLN A 72 7.88 -12.09 2.12
C GLN A 72 6.99 -11.81 0.91
N ILE A 73 7.10 -10.61 0.35
CA ILE A 73 6.55 -10.24 -0.95
C ILE A 73 7.71 -9.80 -1.83
N HIS A 74 7.87 -10.43 -2.99
CA HIS A 74 8.88 -10.08 -3.97
C HIS A 74 8.24 -9.74 -5.31
N SER A 75 8.82 -8.79 -6.04
CA SER A 75 8.44 -8.47 -7.41
C SER A 75 9.57 -7.75 -8.15
N ASN A 76 9.68 -8.00 -9.44
CA ASN A 76 10.50 -7.17 -10.33
C ASN A 76 9.78 -5.89 -10.79
N GLY A 77 8.46 -5.79 -10.62
CA GLY A 77 7.63 -4.65 -11.02
C GLY A 77 6.95 -3.93 -9.85
N LYS A 78 5.88 -3.21 -10.15
CA LYS A 78 5.12 -2.42 -9.18
C LYS A 78 3.99 -3.26 -8.58
N VAL A 79 3.90 -3.34 -7.26
CA VAL A 79 2.82 -4.02 -6.53
C VAL A 79 2.01 -3.01 -5.75
N LEU A 80 0.71 -2.95 -6.03
CA LEU A 80 -0.25 -2.21 -5.24
C LEU A 80 -1.09 -3.21 -4.43
N LEU A 81 -1.10 -3.06 -3.11
CA LEU A 81 -1.94 -3.83 -2.19
C LEU A 81 -2.98 -2.92 -1.56
N ILE A 82 -4.24 -3.16 -1.90
CA ILE A 82 -5.37 -2.38 -1.39
C ILE A 82 -6.22 -3.26 -0.48
N ASN A 83 -6.38 -2.82 0.76
CA ASN A 83 -7.30 -3.45 1.69
C ASN A 83 -7.98 -2.41 2.59
N PRO A 84 -9.28 -2.11 2.35
CA PRO A 84 -10.03 -1.15 3.16
C PRO A 84 -10.11 -1.51 4.65
N ASN A 85 -9.83 -2.76 5.02
CA ASN A 85 -9.89 -3.22 6.42
C ASN A 85 -8.58 -2.99 7.19
N GLY A 86 -7.51 -2.53 6.51
CA GLY A 86 -6.19 -2.29 7.10
C GLY A 86 -5.09 -3.11 6.46
N VAL A 87 -3.88 -2.59 6.49
CA VAL A 87 -2.66 -3.28 6.06
C VAL A 87 -1.59 -3.13 7.13
N ALA A 88 -1.04 -4.25 7.60
CA ALA A 88 0.05 -4.27 8.57
C ALA A 88 1.22 -5.12 8.05
N ILE A 89 2.40 -4.52 7.96
CA ILE A 89 3.67 -5.22 7.72
C ILE A 89 4.34 -5.39 9.08
N THR A 90 4.46 -6.62 9.55
CA THR A 90 4.99 -6.93 10.89
C THR A 90 6.52 -6.89 10.90
N LYS A 91 7.14 -6.99 12.07
CA LYS A 91 8.61 -7.00 12.24
C LYS A 91 9.34 -8.01 11.34
N ASN A 92 8.72 -9.15 11.05
CA ASN A 92 9.29 -10.19 10.19
C ASN A 92 8.92 -10.01 8.71
N GLY A 93 7.99 -9.10 8.41
CA GLY A 93 7.52 -8.85 7.06
C GLY A 93 8.58 -8.14 6.22
N VAL A 94 8.80 -8.65 5.02
CA VAL A 94 9.73 -8.07 4.05
C VAL A 94 9.00 -7.90 2.72
N VAL A 95 9.01 -6.68 2.21
CA VAL A 95 8.54 -6.34 0.88
C VAL A 95 9.74 -5.87 0.06
N ASN A 96 10.02 -6.57 -1.04
CA ASN A 96 11.12 -6.22 -1.96
C ASN A 96 10.58 -6.22 -3.40
N THR A 97 10.35 -5.05 -3.96
CA THR A 97 9.64 -4.88 -5.23
C THR A 97 10.23 -3.74 -6.05
N GLY A 98 9.90 -3.65 -7.35
CA GLY A 98 10.27 -2.49 -8.15
C GLY A 98 9.68 -1.19 -7.61
N SER A 99 8.39 -1.19 -7.26
CA SER A 99 7.71 -0.17 -6.46
C SER A 99 6.63 -0.82 -5.61
N PHE A 100 6.24 -0.19 -4.51
CA PHE A 100 5.22 -0.71 -3.60
C PHE A 100 4.25 0.37 -3.15
N ALA A 101 2.95 0.07 -3.20
CA ALA A 101 1.95 0.88 -2.56
C ALA A 101 1.05 0.00 -1.68
N ALA A 102 0.92 0.36 -0.41
CA ALA A 102 -0.09 -0.22 0.48
C ALA A 102 -1.13 0.86 0.79
N SER A 103 -2.41 0.53 0.60
CA SER A 103 -3.47 1.50 0.80
C SER A 103 -4.72 0.90 1.42
N THR A 104 -5.38 1.68 2.29
CA THR A 104 -6.75 1.41 2.73
C THR A 104 -7.78 2.20 1.94
N LEU A 105 -7.32 3.06 1.04
CA LEU A 105 -8.12 3.77 0.05
C LEU A 105 -8.10 2.97 -1.25
N ASP A 106 -9.21 2.93 -1.96
CA ASP A 106 -9.33 2.19 -3.22
C ASP A 106 -9.05 3.09 -4.43
N ILE A 107 -8.69 2.47 -5.55
CA ILE A 107 -8.48 3.11 -6.85
C ILE A 107 -9.41 2.47 -7.87
N LYS A 108 -10.01 3.27 -8.75
CA LYS A 108 -10.84 2.72 -9.83
C LYS A 108 -9.99 1.91 -10.82
N ASN A 109 -10.55 0.84 -11.36
CA ASN A 109 -9.85 0.00 -12.32
C ASN A 109 -9.36 0.78 -13.55
N ASN A 110 -10.22 1.65 -14.11
CA ASN A 110 -9.86 2.46 -15.27
C ASN A 110 -8.74 3.44 -14.95
N ASP A 111 -8.82 4.12 -13.79
CA ASP A 111 -7.78 5.04 -13.35
C ASP A 111 -6.43 4.32 -13.25
N PHE A 112 -6.39 3.12 -12.62
CA PHE A 112 -5.17 2.32 -12.56
C PHE A 112 -4.66 1.92 -13.97
N LEU A 113 -5.56 1.50 -14.86
CA LEU A 113 -5.18 1.11 -16.23
C LEU A 113 -4.64 2.29 -17.04
N GLU A 114 -5.05 3.52 -16.73
CA GLU A 114 -4.65 4.78 -17.37
C GLU A 114 -3.50 5.49 -16.62
N ASP A 115 -2.85 4.86 -15.62
CA ASP A 115 -1.82 5.44 -14.77
C ASP A 115 -2.28 6.68 -13.96
N ILE A 116 -3.57 6.80 -13.70
CA ILE A 116 -4.16 7.81 -12.82
C ILE A 116 -4.24 7.24 -11.41
N TYR A 117 -3.39 7.70 -10.51
CA TYR A 117 -3.31 7.17 -9.13
C TYR A 117 -4.11 8.01 -8.15
N SER A 118 -5.44 8.04 -8.35
CA SER A 118 -6.41 8.69 -7.46
C SER A 118 -7.08 7.68 -6.54
N PHE A 119 -6.74 7.75 -5.25
CA PHE A 119 -7.21 6.84 -4.22
C PHE A 119 -8.34 7.48 -3.41
N ASN A 120 -9.43 6.73 -3.22
CA ASN A 120 -10.62 7.19 -2.52
C ASN A 120 -11.01 6.21 -1.42
N GLY A 121 -11.16 6.70 -0.20
CA GLY A 121 -11.54 5.92 0.99
C GLY A 121 -13.00 6.08 1.34
N LYS A 122 -13.47 5.16 2.18
CA LYS A 122 -14.77 5.26 2.87
C LYS A 122 -14.71 6.33 3.96
N GLU A 123 -15.86 6.58 4.61
CA GLU A 123 -15.87 7.29 5.90
C GLU A 123 -14.99 6.53 6.91
N ASN A 124 -14.13 7.21 7.66
CA ASN A 124 -13.23 6.62 8.65
C ASN A 124 -12.35 5.48 8.08
N PRO A 125 -11.50 5.75 7.09
CA PRO A 125 -10.63 4.74 6.52
C PRO A 125 -9.67 4.19 7.60
N LYS A 126 -9.38 2.89 7.51
CA LYS A 126 -8.39 2.23 8.38
C LYS A 126 -6.97 2.71 8.04
N GLY A 127 -5.99 2.23 8.77
CA GLY A 127 -4.61 2.64 8.58
C GLY A 127 -3.73 1.63 7.89
N VAL A 128 -2.54 2.10 7.54
CA VAL A 128 -1.42 1.29 7.08
C VAL A 128 -0.29 1.38 8.10
N GLU A 129 0.18 0.23 8.58
CA GLU A 129 1.24 0.11 9.58
C GLU A 129 2.43 -0.67 9.03
N ASN A 130 3.62 -0.13 9.17
CA ASN A 130 4.86 -0.83 8.86
C ASN A 130 5.76 -0.92 10.08
N SER A 131 5.99 -2.14 10.56
CA SER A 131 7.03 -2.46 11.56
C SER A 131 8.15 -3.33 10.96
N GLY A 132 8.02 -3.70 9.68
CA GLY A 132 8.94 -4.57 8.94
C GLY A 132 9.88 -3.80 8.02
N LYS A 133 10.21 -4.41 6.90
CA LYS A 133 11.14 -3.84 5.93
C LYS A 133 10.50 -3.74 4.55
N ILE A 134 10.49 -2.53 3.99
CA ILE A 134 10.09 -2.24 2.61
C ILE A 134 11.33 -1.79 1.84
N VAL A 135 11.64 -2.46 0.74
CA VAL A 135 12.72 -2.11 -0.18
C VAL A 135 12.14 -1.99 -1.57
N VAL A 136 12.36 -0.87 -2.22
CA VAL A 136 11.99 -0.71 -3.62
C VAL A 136 13.23 -0.52 -4.50
N GLY A 137 13.10 -0.91 -5.76
CA GLY A 137 14.16 -0.80 -6.74
C GLY A 137 14.64 0.65 -6.93
N GLY A 138 15.80 0.81 -7.56
CA GLY A 138 16.35 2.15 -7.85
C GLY A 138 15.37 2.99 -8.68
N GLY A 139 15.04 4.20 -8.19
CA GLY A 139 14.00 5.06 -8.78
C GLY A 139 12.56 4.63 -8.50
N GLY A 140 12.35 3.55 -7.73
CA GLY A 140 11.02 3.07 -7.37
C GLY A 140 10.35 3.88 -6.26
N ASN A 141 9.04 3.73 -6.13
CA ASN A 141 8.22 4.45 -5.16
C ASN A 141 7.72 3.51 -4.07
N ALA A 142 7.78 3.94 -2.80
CA ALA A 142 7.16 3.29 -1.66
C ALA A 142 6.07 4.21 -1.08
N SER A 143 4.80 3.84 -1.20
CA SER A 143 3.67 4.66 -0.77
C SER A 143 2.82 3.92 0.26
N LEU A 144 2.56 4.55 1.41
CA LEU A 144 1.64 4.07 2.43
C LEU A 144 0.51 5.09 2.59
N LEU A 145 -0.73 4.69 2.30
CA LEU A 145 -1.88 5.59 2.20
C LEU A 145 -3.06 5.07 3.02
N GLY A 146 -3.64 5.92 3.85
CA GLY A 146 -4.79 5.46 4.65
C GLY A 146 -5.43 6.55 5.49
N GLY A 147 -6.36 6.17 6.37
CA GLY A 147 -6.91 7.06 7.38
C GLY A 147 -5.87 7.48 8.41
N TYR A 148 -4.88 6.64 8.64
CA TYR A 148 -3.63 6.95 9.32
C TYR A 148 -2.50 6.10 8.76
N VAL A 149 -1.25 6.52 8.99
CA VAL A 149 -0.05 5.78 8.60
C VAL A 149 0.93 5.75 9.75
N SER A 150 1.42 4.57 10.12
CA SER A 150 2.49 4.39 11.11
C SER A 150 3.67 3.65 10.50
N ASN A 151 4.85 4.22 10.58
CA ASN A 151 6.10 3.55 10.24
C ASN A 151 7.00 3.44 11.48
N GLU A 152 7.17 2.23 11.97
CA GLU A 152 8.12 1.85 13.03
C GLU A 152 9.28 1.01 12.47
N GLY A 153 9.16 0.59 11.21
CA GLY A 153 10.10 -0.26 10.49
C GLY A 153 11.08 0.53 9.62
N THR A 154 11.51 -0.12 8.56
CA THR A 154 12.47 0.47 7.61
C THR A 154 11.89 0.56 6.21
N ILE A 155 12.03 1.71 5.56
CA ILE A 155 11.66 1.93 4.15
C ILE A 155 12.90 2.42 3.40
N LEU A 156 13.29 1.69 2.35
CA LEU A 156 14.46 2.00 1.50
C LEU A 156 14.01 2.23 0.06
N ALA A 157 14.25 3.43 -0.48
CA ALA A 157 13.87 3.84 -1.83
C ALA A 157 15.00 4.66 -2.48
N ARG A 158 16.12 4.00 -2.80
CA ARG A 158 17.27 4.69 -3.40
C ARG A 158 16.87 5.35 -4.72
N LEU A 159 17.21 6.64 -4.92
CA LEU A 159 16.85 7.46 -6.08
C LEU A 159 15.33 7.50 -6.36
N GLY A 160 14.53 7.04 -5.40
CA GLY A 160 13.09 6.91 -5.54
C GLY A 160 12.35 7.83 -4.59
N LYS A 161 11.07 7.52 -4.37
CA LYS A 161 10.19 8.35 -3.57
C LYS A 161 9.53 7.54 -2.45
N VAL A 162 9.44 8.14 -1.28
CA VAL A 162 8.64 7.61 -0.16
C VAL A 162 7.51 8.58 0.14
N SER A 163 6.27 8.12 0.08
CA SER A 163 5.08 8.92 0.37
C SER A 163 4.28 8.28 1.50
N LEU A 164 4.14 8.98 2.62
CA LEU A 164 3.23 8.61 3.70
C LEU A 164 2.05 9.59 3.69
N GLY A 165 0.86 9.12 3.33
CA GLY A 165 -0.32 9.93 3.13
C GLY A 165 -1.49 9.55 4.01
N SER A 166 -2.06 10.50 4.75
CA SER A 166 -3.28 10.32 5.51
C SER A 166 -4.38 11.26 5.04
N GLY A 167 -5.47 10.68 4.58
CA GLY A 167 -6.63 11.40 4.05
C GLY A 167 -7.72 10.44 3.62
N LYS A 168 -8.85 10.99 3.18
CA LYS A 168 -9.96 10.23 2.60
C LYS A 168 -9.84 10.14 1.08
N GLN A 169 -9.24 11.15 0.46
CA GLN A 169 -8.92 11.15 -0.97
C GLN A 169 -7.49 11.65 -1.18
N ILE A 170 -6.67 10.84 -1.82
CA ILE A 170 -5.25 11.09 -2.06
C ILE A 170 -4.94 10.81 -3.52
N THR A 171 -4.29 11.75 -4.20
CA THR A 171 -3.76 11.55 -5.54
C THR A 171 -2.24 11.54 -5.48
N LEU A 172 -1.62 10.53 -6.10
CA LEU A 172 -0.17 10.43 -6.27
C LEU A 172 0.19 10.82 -7.70
N ASP A 173 1.10 11.74 -7.86
CA ASP A 173 1.71 12.02 -9.15
C ASP A 173 3.05 11.27 -9.26
N PHE A 174 3.12 10.31 -10.17
CA PHE A 174 4.35 9.56 -10.46
C PHE A 174 5.08 10.05 -11.70
N VAL A 175 4.54 11.02 -12.44
CA VAL A 175 5.05 11.47 -13.74
C VAL A 175 5.44 12.95 -13.72
N GLY A 176 4.67 13.81 -13.05
CA GLY A 176 4.88 15.26 -12.99
C GLY A 176 5.90 15.67 -11.92
N ASP A 177 5.48 16.51 -10.98
CA ASP A 177 6.34 16.95 -9.87
C ASP A 177 6.57 15.84 -8.82
N GLY A 178 5.86 14.73 -8.98
CA GLY A 178 5.93 13.58 -8.11
C GLY A 178 5.31 13.82 -6.73
N LEU A 179 4.59 14.90 -6.49
CA LEU A 179 4.02 15.24 -5.20
C LEU A 179 2.69 14.52 -4.95
N MET A 180 2.40 14.32 -3.68
CA MET A 180 1.12 13.77 -3.22
C MET A 180 0.15 14.91 -2.92
N LYS A 181 -1.08 14.80 -3.43
CA LYS A 181 -2.15 15.75 -3.13
C LYS A 181 -3.23 15.08 -2.29
N ILE A 182 -3.53 15.64 -1.11
CA ILE A 182 -4.67 15.24 -0.28
C ILE A 182 -5.82 16.20 -0.60
N THR A 183 -6.88 15.66 -1.18
CA THR A 183 -8.03 16.47 -1.62
C THR A 183 -9.13 16.50 -0.56
N VAL A 184 -9.35 15.37 0.14
CA VAL A 184 -10.35 15.28 1.21
C VAL A 184 -9.66 14.80 2.48
N PRO A 185 -9.62 15.63 3.53
CA PRO A 185 -9.02 15.26 4.80
C PRO A 185 -9.83 14.19 5.53
N THR A 186 -9.21 13.48 6.46
CA THR A 186 -9.91 12.61 7.41
C THR A 186 -10.67 13.43 8.45
N LYS A 187 -11.65 12.80 9.13
CA LYS A 187 -12.30 13.37 10.30
C LYS A 187 -11.31 13.54 11.47
N GLN A 188 -11.78 14.20 12.53
CA GLN A 188 -10.97 14.57 13.70
C GLN A 188 -10.08 13.42 14.22
N LEU A 189 -8.84 13.75 14.54
CA LEU A 189 -7.80 12.83 15.00
C LEU A 189 -8.24 11.95 16.19
N GLY A 190 -8.95 12.51 17.16
CA GLY A 190 -9.39 11.77 18.36
C GLY A 190 -10.40 10.64 18.14
N LEU A 191 -10.93 10.49 16.91
CA LEU A 191 -11.87 9.42 16.56
C LEU A 191 -11.20 8.23 15.86
N ILE A 192 -9.91 8.36 15.51
CA ILE A 192 -9.18 7.32 14.78
C ILE A 192 -8.40 6.45 15.77
N ARG A 193 -8.51 5.13 15.60
CA ARG A 193 -7.81 4.15 16.42
C ARG A 193 -6.90 3.29 15.57
N ASP A 194 -5.74 2.93 16.12
CA ASP A 194 -4.82 1.98 15.50
C ASP A 194 -5.39 0.54 15.50
N THR A 195 -4.67 -0.40 14.90
CA THR A 195 -5.05 -1.82 14.86
C THR A 195 -5.14 -2.46 16.25
N LYS A 196 -4.53 -1.84 17.27
CA LYS A 196 -4.57 -2.26 18.69
C LYS A 196 -5.66 -1.54 19.49
N GLY A 197 -6.51 -0.73 18.84
CA GLY A 197 -7.60 0.01 19.48
C GLY A 197 -7.18 1.27 20.24
N ARG A 198 -5.91 1.69 20.15
CA ARG A 198 -5.39 2.89 20.84
C ARG A 198 -5.75 4.15 20.06
N THR A 199 -6.16 5.20 20.76
CA THR A 199 -6.39 6.52 20.15
C THR A 199 -5.07 7.08 19.59
N LEU A 200 -5.10 7.58 18.37
CA LEU A 200 -3.94 8.14 17.72
C LEU A 200 -3.67 9.57 18.18
N SER A 201 -2.40 9.88 18.41
CA SER A 201 -1.92 11.25 18.67
C SER A 201 -1.51 11.98 17.39
N SER A 202 -1.42 11.29 16.26
CA SER A 202 -1.08 11.84 14.95
C SER A 202 -1.60 10.95 13.82
N LEU A 203 -1.95 11.54 12.69
CA LEU A 203 -2.37 10.80 11.50
C LEU A 203 -1.22 10.13 10.77
N ILE A 204 -0.02 10.70 10.86
CA ILE A 204 1.21 10.09 10.38
C ILE A 204 2.19 10.04 11.53
N LYS A 205 2.67 8.85 11.85
CA LYS A 205 3.71 8.59 12.83
C LYS A 205 4.88 7.90 12.15
N ASN A 206 6.07 8.48 12.24
CA ASN A 206 7.29 7.83 11.82
C ASN A 206 8.30 7.81 12.97
N THR A 207 8.52 6.64 13.55
CA THR A 207 9.57 6.38 14.54
C THR A 207 10.61 5.39 13.99
N GLY A 208 10.38 4.89 12.78
CA GLY A 208 11.28 4.01 12.06
C GLY A 208 12.26 4.76 11.16
N ASN A 209 12.84 4.05 10.24
CA ASN A 209 13.90 4.52 9.37
C ASN A 209 13.40 4.66 7.92
N ILE A 210 13.51 5.85 7.34
CA ILE A 210 13.21 6.09 5.92
C ILE A 210 14.48 6.60 5.24
N LYS A 211 14.90 5.91 4.17
CA LYS A 211 16.07 6.29 3.36
C LYS A 211 15.69 6.37 1.89
N ALA A 212 15.75 7.56 1.32
CA ALA A 212 15.53 7.85 -0.09
C ALA A 212 16.74 8.62 -0.65
N ASN A 213 17.93 8.00 -0.57
CA ASN A 213 19.19 8.66 -0.96
C ASN A 213 19.12 9.13 -2.41
N GLY A 214 19.23 10.44 -2.65
CA GLY A 214 19.08 11.08 -3.95
C GLY A 214 17.63 11.13 -4.47
N GLY A 215 16.64 10.83 -3.62
CA GLY A 215 15.22 10.85 -3.92
C GLY A 215 14.43 11.80 -3.02
N LEU A 216 13.13 11.56 -2.89
CA LEU A 216 12.18 12.40 -2.17
C LEU A 216 11.48 11.64 -1.03
N ILE A 217 11.30 12.28 0.11
CA ILE A 217 10.45 11.79 1.21
C ILE A 217 9.36 12.83 1.45
N GLU A 218 8.11 12.40 1.35
CA GLU A 218 6.95 13.24 1.57
C GLU A 218 6.02 12.63 2.63
N LEU A 219 5.67 13.40 3.65
CA LEU A 219 4.69 13.05 4.66
C LEU A 219 3.59 14.12 4.64
N SER A 220 2.37 13.73 4.31
CA SER A 220 1.25 14.68 4.18
C SER A 220 -0.01 14.13 4.85
N ALA A 221 -0.54 14.88 5.80
CA ALA A 221 -1.76 14.56 6.52
C ALA A 221 -2.62 15.80 6.72
N HIS A 222 -3.92 15.69 6.46
CA HIS A 222 -4.88 16.75 6.74
C HIS A 222 -6.05 16.22 7.58
N THR A 223 -6.46 17.02 8.56
CA THR A 223 -7.69 16.82 9.34
C THR A 223 -8.72 17.88 8.99
N ALA A 224 -9.99 17.49 8.93
CA ALA A 224 -11.08 18.47 8.94
C ALA A 224 -11.18 19.06 10.35
N HIS A 225 -10.90 20.36 10.52
CA HIS A 225 -11.25 21.09 11.72
C HIS A 225 -12.75 21.36 11.70
N ALA A 226 -13.49 20.83 12.68
CA ALA A 226 -14.81 21.36 12.98
C ALA A 226 -14.60 22.76 13.56
N LEU A 227 -14.88 23.80 12.79
CA LEU A 227 -15.08 25.13 13.35
C LEU A 227 -16.37 25.04 14.17
N SER A 228 -16.24 24.87 15.49
CA SER A 228 -17.33 25.17 16.40
C SER A 228 -17.57 26.68 16.33
N ARG A 229 -18.59 27.09 15.61
CA ARG A 229 -19.16 28.41 15.79
C ARG A 229 -19.84 28.38 17.15
N GLY A 230 -19.25 29.06 18.13
CA GLY A 230 -19.93 29.45 19.36
C GLY A 230 -21.08 30.39 19.10
#